data_fc252fb740705946e13b7e0060b7339c
#
_entry.id   fc252fb740705946e13b7e0060b7339c
#
_cell.length_a   1.000
_cell.length_b   1.000
_cell.length_c   1.000
_cell.angle_alpha   90.00
_cell.angle_beta   90.00
_cell.angle_gamma   90.00
#
_symmetry.space_group_name_H-M   'P 1'
#
loop_
_entity.id
_entity.type
_entity.pdbx_description
1 polymer ?
#
loop_
_entity_poly.entity_id
_entity_poly.type
_entity_poly.pdbx_seq_one_letter_code
_entity_poly.pdbx_strand_id
1 'polypeptide(L)'
;FQMKILDLTVPAKQAFISTAGPAAVVKALNKLNRPEVEHTFDRLSPMYIERKHMKEGLRRLWKTYELDRCKIDCPSWSAAKIFGMKFPGEKSGGFGIRVPTSLDIGDEQSKAKQFMTTANYLVGIIETMRAILRVELDPVVRLTKLRAVLREVTAVVTKMAFKPELRQNEKDREKVRIFFLVPLLHYIVSKVLCEPVHDYMMNRKGFRVGNRWLGGGARKYAAAMGAWDEDRTFGCGDVGGKDTKFKASDISVLLASILRCYRMDGSDEAFITQVWMEWLVDNTAYHIVNWPGGFRFVVGLLFSGDYNTSFLNTMHVLWAIHSYGAWCHDVHGIDPVTTLRDGVPVLSVWVQGDDVTMSSCDDRFDIHSLNGYLKKWDLELKEDSVVKTKQFFADVDLVSGMIRTPPDQCIVFLKRVIYTDGHVVRPFRDIRDIGYRLYYTTTGVPDHAQYCAKLAGLMLDTMGTNEPGWRFCRAMIGNIIKQKRATLEGMVSAMEGDYFVKTRMYKQGLQDASAEAIWDLTNDKSMLLERVDGYYVTPEEEYLQKQSYDDRPMMGSKY
;
A
#
# COMPACT_ATOMS: atom_id res chain seq x y z
N PHE A 1 31.63 -14.33 10.99
CA PHE A 1 32.81 -13.48 10.80
C PHE A 1 32.43 -12.13 10.13
N GLN A 2 31.72 -12.12 9.02
CA GLN A 2 31.32 -10.89 8.29
C GLN A 2 30.30 -10.05 9.07
N MET A 3 29.43 -10.65 9.86
CA MET A 3 28.51 -9.94 10.75
C MET A 3 29.21 -9.14 11.84
N LYS A 4 30.39 -9.59 12.30
CA LYS A 4 31.24 -8.84 13.24
C LYS A 4 31.79 -7.53 12.63
N ILE A 5 32.09 -7.55 11.33
CA ILE A 5 32.63 -6.36 10.62
C ILE A 5 31.60 -5.23 10.58
N LEU A 6 30.31 -5.57 10.55
CA LEU A 6 29.22 -4.60 10.50
C LEU A 6 28.65 -4.27 11.88
N ASP A 7 29.21 -4.85 12.96
CA ASP A 7 28.69 -4.75 14.34
C ASP A 7 27.17 -5.04 14.47
N LEU A 8 26.67 -5.91 13.59
CA LEU A 8 25.26 -6.32 13.56
C LEU A 8 24.96 -7.51 14.45
N THR A 9 25.95 -8.05 15.16
CA THR A 9 25.79 -9.28 15.96
C THR A 9 24.87 -9.08 17.15
N VAL A 10 24.93 -7.95 17.83
CA VAL A 10 24.09 -7.69 19.02
C VAL A 10 22.66 -7.34 18.61
N PRO A 11 22.42 -6.38 17.72
CA PRO A 11 21.08 -6.08 17.26
C PRO A 11 20.37 -7.26 16.58
N ALA A 12 21.09 -8.03 15.75
CA ALA A 12 20.51 -9.19 15.07
C ALA A 12 20.09 -10.31 16.04
N LYS A 13 20.82 -10.49 17.13
CA LYS A 13 20.45 -11.46 18.19
C LYS A 13 19.23 -11.04 19.00
N GLN A 14 18.89 -9.76 19.02
CA GLN A 14 17.70 -9.26 19.72
C GLN A 14 16.42 -9.38 18.88
N ALA A 15 16.56 -9.59 17.57
CA ALA A 15 15.41 -9.77 16.69
C ALA A 15 14.99 -11.25 16.64
N PHE A 16 13.72 -11.50 16.49
CA PHE A 16 13.15 -12.84 16.36
C PHE A 16 11.91 -12.83 15.44
N ILE A 17 11.55 -14.01 14.94
CA ILE A 17 10.30 -14.17 14.19
C ILE A 17 9.21 -14.54 15.19
N SER A 18 8.12 -13.78 15.21
CA SER A 18 6.97 -14.08 16.04
C SER A 18 6.37 -15.44 15.65
N THR A 19 6.05 -16.25 16.63
CA THR A 19 5.47 -17.59 16.42
C THR A 19 3.96 -17.52 16.50
N ALA A 20 3.27 -18.21 15.59
CA ALA A 20 1.81 -18.36 15.61
C ALA A 20 1.38 -19.50 16.55
N GLY A 21 1.95 -19.56 17.75
CA GLY A 21 1.53 -20.54 18.77
C GLY A 21 0.08 -20.33 19.22
N PRO A 22 -0.57 -21.35 19.83
CA PRO A 22 -1.98 -21.28 20.23
C PRO A 22 -2.31 -20.05 21.09
N ALA A 23 -1.46 -19.70 22.05
CA ALA A 23 -1.65 -18.53 22.91
C ALA A 23 -1.60 -17.21 22.12
N ALA A 24 -0.66 -17.07 21.18
CA ALA A 24 -0.54 -15.90 20.32
C ALA A 24 -1.76 -15.75 19.40
N VAL A 25 -2.26 -16.85 18.87
CA VAL A 25 -3.49 -16.90 18.05
C VAL A 25 -4.69 -16.47 18.86
N VAL A 26 -4.89 -17.02 20.06
CA VAL A 26 -5.99 -16.65 20.96
C VAL A 26 -5.92 -15.17 21.33
N LYS A 27 -4.75 -14.65 21.66
CA LYS A 27 -4.55 -13.23 21.98
C LYS A 27 -4.90 -12.30 20.80
N ALA A 28 -4.49 -12.70 19.58
CA ALA A 28 -4.81 -11.96 18.36
C ALA A 28 -6.31 -12.01 18.04
N LEU A 29 -6.96 -13.18 18.18
CA LEU A 29 -8.40 -13.36 18.02
C LEU A 29 -9.20 -12.57 19.03
N ASN A 30 -8.80 -12.58 20.31
CA ASN A 30 -9.46 -11.81 21.36
C ASN A 30 -9.38 -10.29 21.10
N LYS A 31 -8.33 -9.83 20.41
CA LYS A 31 -8.22 -8.43 20.00
C LYS A 31 -9.23 -8.07 18.89
N LEU A 32 -9.57 -9.01 18.01
CA LEU A 32 -10.60 -8.84 16.99
C LEU A 32 -12.02 -9.08 17.54
N ASN A 33 -12.16 -9.88 18.61
CA ASN A 33 -13.43 -10.18 19.26
C ASN A 33 -13.87 -9.12 20.28
N ARG A 34 -13.24 -7.97 20.32
CA ARG A 34 -13.71 -6.90 21.22
C ARG A 34 -15.11 -6.47 20.76
N PRO A 35 -16.04 -6.20 21.71
CA PRO A 35 -17.36 -5.69 21.37
C PRO A 35 -17.33 -4.50 20.42
N GLU A 36 -16.27 -3.72 20.51
CA GLU A 36 -15.96 -2.59 19.64
C GLU A 36 -15.75 -2.94 18.17
N VAL A 37 -15.36 -4.15 17.85
CA VAL A 37 -15.21 -4.66 16.46
C VAL A 37 -16.50 -5.36 16.02
N GLU A 38 -17.20 -6.03 16.92
CA GLU A 38 -18.46 -6.72 16.63
C GLU A 38 -19.63 -5.74 16.39
N HIS A 39 -19.62 -4.59 17.05
CA HIS A 39 -20.67 -3.56 16.95
C HIS A 39 -20.29 -2.37 16.06
N THR A 40 -19.56 -2.62 14.97
CA THR A 40 -19.28 -1.56 13.98
C THR A 40 -20.53 -0.94 13.38
N PHE A 41 -21.69 -1.59 13.47
CA PHE A 41 -22.99 -0.99 13.11
C PHE A 41 -23.50 0.02 14.15
N ASP A 42 -23.31 -0.26 15.43
CA ASP A 42 -23.77 0.62 16.52
C ASP A 42 -22.78 1.72 16.87
N ARG A 43 -21.56 1.64 16.40
CA ARG A 43 -20.69 2.79 16.32
C ARG A 43 -21.23 3.75 15.24
N LEU A 44 -22.37 4.29 15.52
CA LEU A 44 -22.68 5.63 15.09
C LEU A 44 -21.39 6.40 15.24
N SER A 45 -20.95 6.99 14.15
CA SER A 45 -19.83 7.93 14.10
C SER A 45 -19.71 8.60 15.47
N PRO A 46 -18.58 8.48 16.18
CA PRO A 46 -18.49 9.06 17.49
C PRO A 46 -19.13 10.43 17.41
N MET A 47 -20.04 10.72 18.31
CA MET A 47 -20.91 11.91 18.31
C MET A 47 -20.17 13.25 18.21
N TYR A 48 -18.88 13.20 17.87
CA TYR A 48 -17.93 14.30 17.96
C TYR A 48 -17.47 14.86 16.62
N ILE A 49 -17.80 14.19 15.49
CA ILE A 49 -17.53 14.76 14.15
C ILE A 49 -18.85 15.22 13.58
N GLU A 50 -18.97 16.52 13.40
CA GLU A 50 -20.16 17.04 12.73
C GLU A 50 -20.21 16.52 11.30
N ARG A 51 -21.36 15.95 10.90
CA ARG A 51 -21.58 15.42 9.55
C ARG A 51 -21.23 16.43 8.45
N LYS A 52 -21.36 17.73 8.74
CA LYS A 52 -20.96 18.78 7.82
C LYS A 52 -19.47 18.72 7.47
N HIS A 53 -18.59 18.52 8.46
CA HIS A 53 -17.14 18.43 8.23
C HIS A 53 -16.76 17.18 7.46
N MET A 54 -17.42 16.04 7.71
CA MET A 54 -17.20 14.81 6.96
C MET A 54 -17.61 15.00 5.48
N LYS A 55 -18.77 15.58 5.21
CA LYS A 55 -19.26 15.86 3.84
C LYS A 55 -18.35 16.84 3.13
N GLU A 56 -17.99 17.92 3.80
CA GLU A 56 -17.10 18.93 3.23
C GLU A 56 -15.69 18.38 3.01
N GLY A 57 -15.16 17.58 3.93
CA GLY A 57 -13.89 16.89 3.77
C GLY A 57 -13.88 15.95 2.57
N LEU A 58 -14.96 15.20 2.34
CA LEU A 58 -15.11 14.35 1.17
C LEU A 58 -15.17 15.17 -0.13
N ARG A 59 -15.93 16.27 -0.13
CA ARG A 59 -16.01 17.18 -1.27
C ARG A 59 -14.64 17.78 -1.61
N ARG A 60 -13.87 18.21 -0.59
CA ARG A 60 -12.51 18.72 -0.75
C ARG A 60 -11.56 17.63 -1.27
N LEU A 61 -11.65 16.42 -0.76
CA LEU A 61 -10.90 15.27 -1.25
C LEU A 61 -11.15 15.07 -2.76
N TRP A 62 -12.41 15.02 -3.18
CA TRP A 62 -12.76 14.87 -4.59
C TRP A 62 -12.22 16.01 -5.46
N LYS A 63 -12.36 17.26 -4.99
CA LYS A 63 -11.84 18.45 -5.67
C LYS A 63 -10.30 18.41 -5.76
N THR A 64 -9.63 18.05 -4.68
CA THR A 64 -8.15 17.99 -4.61
C THR A 64 -7.57 17.03 -5.63
N TYR A 65 -8.22 15.89 -5.82
CA TYR A 65 -7.78 14.86 -6.77
C TYR A 65 -8.56 14.87 -8.09
N GLU A 66 -9.42 15.84 -8.29
CA GLU A 66 -10.24 16.01 -9.51
C GLU A 66 -11.07 14.76 -9.86
N LEU A 67 -11.52 13.99 -8.85
CA LEU A 67 -12.22 12.73 -9.06
C LEU A 67 -13.55 12.92 -9.80
N ASP A 68 -14.20 14.08 -9.68
CA ASP A 68 -15.41 14.41 -10.43
C ASP A 68 -15.15 14.73 -11.91
N ARG A 69 -13.90 15.02 -12.27
CA ARG A 69 -13.50 15.48 -13.61
C ARG A 69 -12.69 14.46 -14.39
N CYS A 70 -12.15 13.41 -13.72
CA CYS A 70 -11.23 12.48 -14.34
C CYS A 70 -11.84 11.68 -15.51
N LYS A 71 -13.15 11.39 -15.48
CA LYS A 71 -13.92 10.76 -16.58
C LYS A 71 -13.17 9.64 -17.29
N ILE A 72 -12.65 8.70 -16.51
CA ILE A 72 -11.98 7.51 -17.00
C ILE A 72 -13.02 6.67 -17.75
N ASP A 73 -12.64 6.05 -18.87
CA ASP A 73 -13.51 5.10 -19.56
C ASP A 73 -13.74 3.86 -18.67
N CYS A 74 -14.96 3.33 -18.70
CA CYS A 74 -15.28 2.13 -17.96
C CYS A 74 -14.30 1.00 -18.32
N PRO A 75 -13.88 0.17 -17.35
CA PRO A 75 -12.94 -0.91 -17.62
C PRO A 75 -13.55 -1.89 -18.61
N SER A 76 -12.72 -2.42 -19.50
CA SER A 76 -13.14 -3.50 -20.39
C SER A 76 -13.34 -4.80 -19.60
N TRP A 77 -14.52 -5.39 -19.74
CA TRP A 77 -14.85 -6.70 -19.19
C TRP A 77 -14.64 -7.83 -20.21
N SER A 78 -13.74 -7.64 -21.16
CA SER A 78 -13.41 -8.65 -22.17
C SER A 78 -12.65 -9.84 -21.58
N ALA A 79 -12.84 -11.01 -22.16
CA ALA A 79 -12.07 -12.21 -21.80
C ALA A 79 -10.55 -11.95 -21.90
N ALA A 80 -10.09 -11.27 -22.96
CA ALA A 80 -8.69 -10.92 -23.14
C ALA A 80 -8.13 -10.08 -21.98
N LYS A 81 -8.87 -9.09 -21.49
CA LYS A 81 -8.46 -8.29 -20.33
C LYS A 81 -8.41 -9.13 -19.06
N ILE A 82 -9.43 -9.97 -18.81
CA ILE A 82 -9.51 -10.80 -17.60
C ILE A 82 -8.40 -11.85 -17.57
N PHE A 83 -8.20 -12.59 -18.66
CA PHE A 83 -7.14 -13.60 -18.75
C PHE A 83 -5.73 -13.02 -18.82
N GLY A 84 -5.57 -11.81 -19.38
CA GLY A 84 -4.30 -11.10 -19.46
C GLY A 84 -3.84 -10.46 -18.16
N MET A 85 -4.65 -10.49 -17.10
CA MET A 85 -4.26 -9.89 -15.83
C MET A 85 -3.08 -10.58 -15.19
N LYS A 86 -2.04 -9.81 -14.87
CA LYS A 86 -0.92 -10.30 -14.05
C LYS A 86 -1.43 -10.58 -12.64
N PHE A 87 -1.38 -11.84 -12.23
CA PHE A 87 -1.73 -12.29 -10.88
C PHE A 87 -0.45 -12.69 -10.14
N PRO A 88 -0.23 -12.23 -8.90
CA PRO A 88 0.93 -12.66 -8.13
C PRO A 88 0.79 -14.15 -7.78
N GLY A 89 1.46 -15.01 -8.55
CA GLY A 89 1.35 -16.47 -8.48
C GLY A 89 1.68 -17.10 -7.13
N GLU A 90 2.30 -16.34 -6.22
CA GLU A 90 2.71 -16.80 -4.88
C GLU A 90 1.68 -16.51 -3.80
N LYS A 91 0.65 -15.67 -4.07
CA LYS A 91 -0.40 -15.40 -3.09
C LYS A 91 -1.41 -16.55 -3.09
N SER A 92 -1.79 -17.01 -1.89
CA SER A 92 -2.90 -17.94 -1.76
C SER A 92 -4.16 -17.34 -2.38
N GLY A 93 -4.84 -18.10 -3.23
CA GLY A 93 -6.09 -17.69 -3.87
C GLY A 93 -7.32 -17.63 -2.94
N GLY A 94 -7.12 -17.73 -1.62
CA GLY A 94 -8.21 -17.82 -0.68
C GLY A 94 -9.02 -19.11 -0.87
N PHE A 95 -10.33 -19.07 -0.58
CA PHE A 95 -11.26 -20.08 -1.05
C PHE A 95 -11.58 -19.77 -2.52
N GLY A 96 -10.97 -20.53 -3.43
CA GLY A 96 -11.33 -20.47 -4.84
C GLY A 96 -12.77 -20.91 -5.05
N ILE A 97 -13.37 -20.54 -6.19
CA ILE A 97 -14.60 -21.16 -6.65
C ILE A 97 -14.27 -22.65 -6.80
N ARG A 98 -14.76 -23.45 -5.88
CA ARG A 98 -14.76 -24.90 -6.06
C ARG A 98 -15.82 -25.19 -7.12
N VAL A 99 -15.38 -25.35 -8.36
CA VAL A 99 -16.19 -26.14 -9.28
C VAL A 99 -16.27 -27.52 -8.63
N PRO A 100 -17.46 -28.09 -8.43
CA PRO A 100 -17.61 -29.44 -7.95
C PRO A 100 -17.13 -30.39 -9.07
N THR A 101 -15.83 -30.54 -9.20
CA THR A 101 -15.25 -31.64 -9.96
C THR A 101 -14.94 -32.70 -8.94
N SER A 102 -15.51 -33.87 -9.16
CA SER A 102 -15.32 -35.12 -8.41
C SER A 102 -13.86 -35.63 -8.42
N LEU A 103 -12.89 -34.78 -8.59
CA LEU A 103 -11.50 -35.15 -8.78
C LEU A 103 -10.60 -34.27 -7.87
N ASP A 104 -9.97 -34.96 -6.94
CA ASP A 104 -8.77 -34.64 -6.20
C ASP A 104 -8.84 -33.64 -5.04
N ILE A 105 -9.12 -34.24 -3.91
CA ILE A 105 -8.92 -33.64 -2.58
C ILE A 105 -7.41 -33.64 -2.17
N GLY A 106 -6.49 -33.99 -3.06
CA GLY A 106 -5.10 -34.27 -2.73
C GLY A 106 -4.04 -33.36 -3.31
N ASP A 107 -4.30 -32.63 -4.39
CA ASP A 107 -3.30 -31.75 -5.00
C ASP A 107 -3.60 -30.28 -4.70
N GLU A 108 -2.60 -29.55 -4.19
CA GLU A 108 -2.56 -28.08 -4.29
C GLU A 108 -2.67 -27.73 -5.78
N GLN A 109 -3.90 -27.50 -6.25
CA GLN A 109 -4.11 -27.02 -7.61
C GLN A 109 -3.23 -25.79 -7.79
N SER A 110 -2.37 -25.82 -8.80
CA SER A 110 -1.47 -24.71 -9.07
C SER A 110 -2.30 -23.42 -9.09
N LYS A 111 -1.81 -22.37 -8.48
CA LYS A 111 -2.49 -21.06 -8.37
C LYS A 111 -2.94 -20.55 -9.74
N ALA A 112 -2.19 -20.89 -10.80
CA ALA A 112 -2.56 -20.62 -12.18
C ALA A 112 -3.86 -21.32 -12.59
N LYS A 113 -4.08 -22.58 -12.20
CA LYS A 113 -5.32 -23.32 -12.50
C LYS A 113 -6.52 -22.72 -11.75
N GLN A 114 -6.33 -22.30 -10.50
CA GLN A 114 -7.38 -21.61 -9.72
C GLN A 114 -7.74 -20.26 -10.36
N PHE A 115 -6.75 -19.51 -10.82
CA PHE A 115 -6.98 -18.26 -11.53
C PHE A 115 -7.77 -18.50 -12.82
N MET A 116 -7.35 -19.44 -13.66
CA MET A 116 -8.03 -19.75 -14.92
C MET A 116 -9.48 -20.21 -14.70
N THR A 117 -9.73 -21.04 -13.68
CA THR A 117 -11.08 -21.47 -13.33
C THR A 117 -11.96 -20.28 -12.91
N THR A 118 -11.43 -19.39 -12.06
CA THR A 118 -12.17 -18.21 -11.59
C THR A 118 -12.39 -17.20 -12.72
N ALA A 119 -11.39 -17.01 -13.58
CA ALA A 119 -11.49 -16.14 -14.75
C ALA A 119 -12.54 -16.65 -15.75
N ASN A 120 -12.55 -17.95 -16.05
CA ASN A 120 -13.60 -18.58 -16.88
C ASN A 120 -15.00 -18.38 -16.31
N TYR A 121 -15.17 -18.57 -14.99
CA TYR A 121 -16.45 -18.33 -14.32
C TYR A 121 -16.89 -16.87 -14.45
N LEU A 122 -16.00 -15.91 -14.21
CA LEU A 122 -16.28 -14.49 -14.36
C LEU A 122 -16.66 -14.15 -15.81
N VAL A 123 -15.92 -14.64 -16.80
CA VAL A 123 -16.24 -14.45 -18.22
C VAL A 123 -17.64 -14.98 -18.55
N GLY A 124 -18.01 -16.15 -18.04
CA GLY A 124 -19.37 -16.71 -18.23
C GLY A 124 -20.47 -15.81 -17.67
N ILE A 125 -20.26 -15.21 -16.50
CA ILE A 125 -21.19 -14.23 -15.92
C ILE A 125 -21.28 -12.99 -16.82
N ILE A 126 -20.15 -12.44 -17.28
CA ILE A 126 -20.12 -11.26 -18.16
C ILE A 126 -20.85 -11.52 -19.47
N GLU A 127 -20.67 -12.69 -20.11
CA GLU A 127 -21.40 -13.03 -21.33
C GLU A 127 -22.91 -13.16 -21.09
N THR A 128 -23.33 -13.68 -19.95
CA THR A 128 -24.74 -13.68 -19.53
C THR A 128 -25.29 -12.26 -19.40
N MET A 129 -24.53 -11.36 -18.78
CA MET A 129 -24.89 -9.93 -18.66
C MET A 129 -25.02 -9.28 -20.04
N ARG A 130 -24.08 -9.51 -20.94
CA ARG A 130 -24.13 -9.00 -22.31
C ARG A 130 -25.32 -9.53 -23.10
N ALA A 131 -25.68 -10.80 -22.92
CA ALA A 131 -26.88 -11.36 -23.54
C ALA A 131 -28.16 -10.62 -23.09
N ILE A 132 -28.26 -10.27 -21.81
CA ILE A 132 -29.36 -9.44 -21.28
C ILE A 132 -29.36 -8.06 -21.92
N LEU A 133 -28.21 -7.39 -22.00
CA LEU A 133 -28.06 -6.04 -22.52
C LEU A 133 -28.41 -5.94 -24.03
N ARG A 134 -28.21 -7.01 -24.80
CA ARG A 134 -28.57 -7.07 -26.24
C ARG A 134 -30.07 -7.07 -26.49
N VAL A 135 -30.86 -7.64 -25.56
CA VAL A 135 -32.31 -7.77 -25.75
C VAL A 135 -33.11 -6.76 -24.96
N GLU A 136 -32.61 -6.26 -23.87
CA GLU A 136 -33.28 -5.31 -23.00
C GLU A 136 -32.85 -3.88 -23.34
N LEU A 137 -33.80 -2.99 -23.57
CA LEU A 137 -33.52 -1.60 -23.94
C LEU A 137 -33.75 -0.62 -22.79
N ASP A 138 -34.65 -0.95 -21.87
CA ASP A 138 -34.96 -0.09 -20.73
C ASP A 138 -33.81 -0.10 -19.69
N PRO A 139 -33.20 1.06 -19.36
CA PRO A 139 -32.06 1.11 -18.45
C PRO A 139 -32.37 0.59 -17.03
N VAL A 140 -33.58 0.80 -16.52
CA VAL A 140 -33.98 0.36 -15.19
C VAL A 140 -34.13 -1.16 -15.16
N VAL A 141 -34.76 -1.71 -16.21
CA VAL A 141 -34.93 -3.16 -16.37
C VAL A 141 -33.57 -3.83 -16.59
N ARG A 142 -32.66 -3.22 -17.38
CA ARG A 142 -31.27 -3.66 -17.54
C ARG A 142 -30.59 -3.83 -16.18
N LEU A 143 -30.53 -2.77 -15.39
CA LEU A 143 -29.89 -2.82 -14.05
C LEU A 143 -30.55 -3.87 -13.14
N THR A 144 -31.87 -3.98 -13.15
CA THR A 144 -32.59 -4.94 -12.33
C THR A 144 -32.22 -6.37 -12.70
N LYS A 145 -32.20 -6.70 -14.01
CA LYS A 145 -31.82 -8.03 -14.50
C LYS A 145 -30.33 -8.33 -14.23
N LEU A 146 -29.44 -7.37 -14.44
CA LEU A 146 -28.02 -7.56 -14.15
C LEU A 146 -27.76 -7.79 -12.64
N ARG A 147 -28.44 -7.04 -11.77
CA ARG A 147 -28.39 -7.28 -10.32
C ARG A 147 -28.91 -8.68 -9.94
N ALA A 148 -29.94 -9.16 -10.63
CA ALA A 148 -30.44 -10.53 -10.42
C ALA A 148 -29.38 -11.58 -10.75
N VAL A 149 -28.64 -11.41 -11.85
CA VAL A 149 -27.49 -12.29 -12.17
C VAL A 149 -26.46 -12.32 -11.03
N LEU A 150 -26.12 -11.17 -10.45
CA LEU A 150 -25.12 -11.10 -9.36
C LEU A 150 -25.62 -11.68 -8.02
N ARG A 151 -26.93 -11.75 -7.80
CA ARG A 151 -27.47 -12.44 -6.60
C ARG A 151 -27.18 -13.94 -6.60
N GLU A 152 -27.05 -14.53 -7.78
CA GLU A 152 -26.69 -15.94 -7.95
C GLU A 152 -25.17 -16.18 -7.81
N VAL A 153 -24.37 -15.11 -7.82
CA VAL A 153 -22.91 -15.21 -7.57
C VAL A 153 -22.71 -15.48 -6.09
N THR A 154 -22.27 -16.69 -5.78
CA THR A 154 -22.15 -17.24 -4.43
C THR A 154 -21.37 -16.31 -3.49
N ALA A 155 -21.85 -16.26 -2.25
CA ALA A 155 -21.20 -15.55 -1.16
C ALA A 155 -19.72 -15.93 -1.05
N VAL A 156 -18.92 -14.92 -0.95
CA VAL A 156 -17.46 -14.98 -1.01
C VAL A 156 -16.93 -15.18 0.40
N VAL A 157 -16.40 -16.37 0.71
CA VAL A 157 -15.83 -16.67 2.02
C VAL A 157 -14.37 -16.27 2.06
N THR A 158 -14.03 -15.39 2.98
CA THR A 158 -12.66 -14.95 3.24
C THR A 158 -11.95 -15.92 4.19
N LYS A 159 -10.72 -16.27 3.88
CA LYS A 159 -9.87 -17.11 4.72
C LYS A 159 -9.01 -16.26 5.65
N MET A 160 -9.05 -16.56 6.93
CA MET A 160 -8.13 -15.97 7.90
C MET A 160 -6.82 -16.76 7.93
N ALA A 161 -5.71 -16.04 8.01
CA ALA A 161 -4.38 -16.62 8.15
C ALA A 161 -3.53 -15.80 9.13
N PHE A 162 -2.49 -16.43 9.66
CA PHE A 162 -1.58 -15.84 10.62
C PHE A 162 -0.21 -15.64 9.97
N LYS A 163 0.30 -14.43 10.05
CA LYS A 163 1.60 -14.07 9.48
C LYS A 163 2.62 -13.90 10.59
N PRO A 164 3.65 -14.76 10.66
CA PRO A 164 4.81 -14.50 11.51
C PRO A 164 5.54 -13.24 11.01
N GLU A 165 5.99 -12.41 11.93
CA GLU A 165 6.70 -11.18 11.61
C GLU A 165 8.02 -11.09 12.35
N LEU A 166 9.00 -10.44 11.73
CA LEU A 166 10.26 -10.11 12.39
C LEU A 166 10.02 -9.07 13.47
N ARG A 167 10.39 -9.38 14.72
CA ARG A 167 10.22 -8.52 15.89
C ARG A 167 11.57 -8.24 16.54
N GLN A 168 11.71 -7.08 17.14
CA GLN A 168 12.93 -6.63 17.82
C GLN A 168 12.75 -6.56 19.34
N ASN A 169 11.50 -6.50 19.80
CA ASN A 169 11.18 -6.38 21.21
C ASN A 169 10.60 -7.71 21.73
N GLU A 170 11.17 -8.26 22.79
CA GLU A 170 10.73 -9.52 23.42
C GLU A 170 9.25 -9.46 23.84
N LYS A 171 8.75 -8.28 24.26
CA LYS A 171 7.33 -8.08 24.58
C LYS A 171 6.39 -8.37 23.39
N ASP A 172 6.92 -8.32 22.18
CA ASP A 172 6.18 -8.58 20.94
C ASP A 172 6.31 -10.02 20.44
N ARG A 173 7.00 -10.92 21.17
CA ARG A 173 7.26 -12.30 20.76
C ARG A 173 6.00 -13.06 20.38
N GLU A 174 4.93 -12.85 21.12
CA GLU A 174 3.63 -13.48 20.87
C GLU A 174 2.70 -12.65 19.98
N LYS A 175 3.17 -11.53 19.44
CA LYS A 175 2.36 -10.65 18.60
C LYS A 175 2.31 -11.18 17.17
N VAL A 176 1.24 -11.86 16.85
CA VAL A 176 0.97 -12.39 15.51
C VAL A 176 0.06 -11.44 14.75
N ARG A 177 0.39 -11.17 13.48
CA ARG A 177 -0.48 -10.41 12.60
C ARG A 177 -1.50 -11.35 11.95
N ILE A 178 -2.77 -11.07 12.17
CA ILE A 178 -3.85 -11.70 11.41
C ILE A 178 -3.92 -11.00 10.06
N PHE A 179 -4.03 -11.78 8.99
CA PHE A 179 -4.34 -11.25 7.68
C PHE A 179 -5.44 -12.09 7.03
N PHE A 180 -6.19 -11.44 6.17
CA PHE A 180 -7.34 -12.03 5.52
C PHE A 180 -7.06 -12.20 4.04
N LEU A 181 -7.35 -13.38 3.53
CA LEU A 181 -7.24 -13.73 2.12
C LEU A 181 -8.64 -13.66 1.54
N VAL A 182 -8.92 -12.57 0.83
CA VAL A 182 -10.18 -12.45 0.08
C VAL A 182 -10.20 -13.49 -1.06
N PRO A 183 -11.37 -13.99 -1.45
CA PRO A 183 -11.51 -14.90 -2.58
C PRO A 183 -10.98 -14.29 -3.87
N LEU A 184 -10.53 -15.16 -4.74
CA LEU A 184 -9.90 -14.77 -5.99
C LEU A 184 -10.86 -13.99 -6.91
N LEU A 185 -12.15 -14.34 -6.94
CA LEU A 185 -13.15 -13.58 -7.67
C LEU A 185 -13.23 -12.13 -7.18
N HIS A 186 -13.31 -11.95 -5.86
CA HIS A 186 -13.30 -10.62 -5.25
C HIS A 186 -12.04 -9.82 -5.65
N TYR A 187 -10.87 -10.45 -5.58
CA TYR A 187 -9.62 -9.82 -5.95
C TYR A 187 -9.58 -9.40 -7.43
N ILE A 188 -10.04 -10.27 -8.35
CA ILE A 188 -10.09 -9.99 -9.79
C ILE A 188 -11.04 -8.83 -10.07
N VAL A 189 -12.26 -8.87 -9.53
CA VAL A 189 -13.26 -7.82 -9.70
C VAL A 189 -12.75 -6.49 -9.12
N SER A 190 -12.18 -6.51 -7.91
CA SER A 190 -11.54 -5.34 -7.30
C SER A 190 -10.47 -4.73 -8.20
N LYS A 191 -9.62 -5.59 -8.78
CA LYS A 191 -8.54 -5.15 -9.66
C LYS A 191 -9.08 -4.52 -10.94
N VAL A 192 -10.05 -5.16 -11.62
CA VAL A 192 -10.65 -4.62 -12.85
C VAL A 192 -11.28 -3.26 -12.59
N LEU A 193 -12.03 -3.13 -11.50
CA LEU A 193 -12.77 -1.91 -11.17
C LEU A 193 -11.90 -0.78 -10.61
N CYS A 194 -10.82 -1.09 -9.93
CA CYS A 194 -10.12 -0.07 -9.14
C CYS A 194 -8.75 0.30 -9.72
N GLU A 195 -8.12 -0.59 -10.50
CA GLU A 195 -6.78 -0.35 -11.08
C GLU A 195 -6.70 0.96 -11.88
N PRO A 196 -7.65 1.29 -12.80
CA PRO A 196 -7.57 2.54 -13.56
C PRO A 196 -7.61 3.80 -12.66
N VAL A 197 -8.39 3.76 -11.59
CA VAL A 197 -8.47 4.88 -10.63
C VAL A 197 -7.23 4.91 -9.72
N HIS A 198 -6.70 3.75 -9.34
CA HIS A 198 -5.42 3.67 -8.61
C HIS A 198 -4.29 4.30 -9.44
N ASP A 199 -4.19 3.96 -10.72
CA ASP A 199 -3.17 4.51 -11.63
C ASP A 199 -3.33 6.02 -11.78
N TYR A 200 -4.57 6.50 -11.91
CA TYR A 200 -4.88 7.92 -11.94
C TYR A 200 -4.46 8.66 -10.67
N MET A 201 -4.66 8.04 -9.50
CA MET A 201 -4.36 8.65 -8.19
C MET A 201 -2.89 8.52 -7.77
N MET A 202 -2.16 7.59 -8.37
CA MET A 202 -0.83 7.21 -7.94
C MET A 202 0.13 8.42 -7.95
N ASN A 203 0.82 8.63 -6.83
CA ASN A 203 1.77 9.73 -6.62
C ASN A 203 1.21 11.17 -6.73
N ARG A 204 -0.10 11.34 -6.68
CA ARG A 204 -0.71 12.68 -6.69
C ARG A 204 -0.70 13.32 -5.31
N LYS A 205 -0.31 14.60 -5.23
CA LYS A 205 -0.33 15.43 -4.00
C LYS A 205 0.07 14.62 -2.75
N GLY A 206 -0.76 14.59 -1.72
CA GLY A 206 -0.53 13.83 -0.48
C GLY A 206 -0.78 12.32 -0.57
N PHE A 207 -1.39 11.82 -1.66
CA PHE A 207 -1.64 10.40 -1.89
C PHE A 207 -0.36 9.72 -2.40
N ARG A 208 0.20 8.78 -1.63
CA ARG A 208 1.53 8.21 -1.90
C ARG A 208 1.57 6.70 -2.08
N VAL A 209 0.44 6.07 -2.37
CA VAL A 209 0.45 4.69 -2.85
C VAL A 209 1.25 4.65 -4.16
N GLY A 210 2.22 3.74 -4.22
CA GLY A 210 3.16 3.69 -5.35
C GLY A 210 4.31 4.70 -5.27
N ASN A 211 4.57 5.30 -4.09
CA ASN A 211 5.71 6.21 -3.91
C ASN A 211 7.02 5.55 -4.34
N ARG A 212 7.77 6.27 -5.17
CA ARG A 212 9.07 5.83 -5.70
C ARG A 212 10.16 6.74 -5.14
N TRP A 213 11.25 6.12 -4.72
CA TRP A 213 12.43 6.85 -4.26
C TRP A 213 13.45 7.08 -5.39
N LEU A 214 13.45 6.23 -6.42
CA LEU A 214 14.21 6.45 -7.64
C LEU A 214 13.63 7.63 -8.43
N GLY A 215 14.42 8.27 -9.25
CA GLY A 215 14.00 9.42 -10.06
C GLY A 215 13.78 10.71 -9.24
N GLY A 216 14.62 10.94 -8.23
CA GLY A 216 14.54 12.15 -7.40
C GLY A 216 13.39 12.14 -6.38
N GLY A 217 12.84 10.98 -6.03
CA GLY A 217 11.70 10.87 -5.12
C GLY A 217 11.92 11.52 -3.76
N ALA A 218 13.13 11.41 -3.20
CA ALA A 218 13.47 12.06 -1.93
C ALA A 218 13.46 13.58 -2.03
N ARG A 219 13.99 14.14 -3.12
CA ARG A 219 14.01 15.59 -3.36
C ARG A 219 12.58 16.12 -3.51
N LYS A 220 11.72 15.39 -4.25
CA LYS A 220 10.32 15.76 -4.41
C LYS A 220 9.57 15.71 -3.07
N TYR A 221 9.88 14.72 -2.24
CA TYR A 221 9.29 14.62 -0.90
C TYR A 221 9.74 15.80 -0.02
N ALA A 222 11.04 16.11 0.03
CA ALA A 222 11.55 17.23 0.78
C ALA A 222 10.93 18.57 0.31
N ALA A 223 10.83 18.78 -1.00
CA ALA A 223 10.22 19.98 -1.57
C ALA A 223 8.72 20.10 -1.19
N ALA A 224 7.96 19.02 -1.30
CA ALA A 224 6.55 19.01 -0.94
C ALA A 224 6.30 19.25 0.56
N MET A 225 7.26 18.88 1.41
CA MET A 225 7.22 19.16 2.85
C MET A 225 7.75 20.55 3.21
N GLY A 226 8.33 21.29 2.26
CA GLY A 226 8.99 22.57 2.57
C GLY A 226 10.22 22.37 3.48
N ALA A 227 11.03 21.34 3.22
CA ALA A 227 12.10 20.89 4.11
C ALA A 227 13.20 21.93 4.38
N TRP A 228 13.29 22.97 3.56
CA TRP A 228 14.26 24.08 3.68
C TRP A 228 13.66 25.34 4.32
N ASP A 229 12.39 25.31 4.70
CA ASP A 229 11.72 26.41 5.39
C ASP A 229 11.92 26.24 6.91
N GLU A 230 12.71 27.13 7.51
CA GLU A 230 13.09 27.10 8.94
C GLU A 230 11.88 27.31 9.88
N ASP A 231 10.82 27.95 9.39
CA ASP A 231 9.61 28.18 10.16
C ASP A 231 8.74 26.91 10.31
N ARG A 232 9.03 25.85 9.51
CA ARG A 232 8.20 24.65 9.54
C ARG A 232 8.54 23.71 10.68
N THR A 233 7.48 23.09 11.17
CA THR A 233 7.53 21.95 12.07
C THR A 233 7.13 20.70 11.31
N PHE A 234 7.87 19.62 11.48
CA PHE A 234 7.63 18.34 10.82
C PHE A 234 7.10 17.30 11.80
N GLY A 235 6.28 16.40 11.32
CA GLY A 235 5.76 15.31 12.12
C GLY A 235 5.55 14.03 11.30
N CYS A 236 5.64 12.89 11.98
CA CYS A 236 5.25 11.61 11.40
C CYS A 236 4.59 10.72 12.45
N GLY A 237 3.89 9.69 11.99
CA GLY A 237 3.29 8.68 12.85
C GLY A 237 2.54 7.61 12.06
N ASP A 238 2.29 6.48 12.72
CA ASP A 238 1.52 5.36 12.20
C ASP A 238 0.11 5.34 12.78
N VAL A 239 -0.93 5.20 11.96
CA VAL A 239 -2.29 4.98 12.45
C VAL A 239 -2.40 3.59 13.08
N GLY A 240 -2.82 3.54 14.34
CA GLY A 240 -2.93 2.32 15.12
C GLY A 240 -4.05 1.41 14.64
N GLY A 241 -3.72 0.17 14.20
CA GLY A 241 -4.73 -0.84 13.82
C GLY A 241 -5.66 -0.40 12.69
N LYS A 242 -5.15 0.32 11.71
CA LYS A 242 -5.89 0.98 10.63
C LYS A 242 -6.91 0.09 9.94
N ASP A 243 -6.53 -1.13 9.59
CA ASP A 243 -7.40 -2.09 8.89
C ASP A 243 -8.67 -2.43 9.69
N THR A 244 -8.61 -2.36 11.03
CA THR A 244 -9.73 -2.66 11.93
C THR A 244 -10.61 -1.45 12.23
N LYS A 245 -10.28 -0.29 11.69
CA LYS A 245 -10.97 1.00 11.96
C LYS A 245 -11.97 1.38 10.88
N PHE A 246 -12.06 0.58 9.81
CA PHE A 246 -13.03 0.82 8.75
C PHE A 246 -14.45 0.44 9.17
N LYS A 247 -15.38 1.35 8.95
CA LYS A 247 -16.82 1.08 9.00
C LYS A 247 -17.33 0.70 7.62
N ALA A 248 -18.40 -0.08 7.56
CA ALA A 248 -19.03 -0.43 6.29
C ALA A 248 -19.45 0.81 5.48
N SER A 249 -19.93 1.86 6.17
CA SER A 249 -20.26 3.15 5.56
C SER A 249 -19.06 3.82 4.88
N ASP A 250 -17.88 3.77 5.51
CA ASP A 250 -16.68 4.40 4.98
C ASP A 250 -16.20 3.69 3.72
N ILE A 251 -16.22 2.35 3.74
CA ILE A 251 -15.93 1.51 2.57
C ILE A 251 -16.88 1.85 1.43
N SER A 252 -18.18 1.90 1.72
CA SER A 252 -19.21 2.20 0.70
C SER A 252 -19.02 3.58 0.07
N VAL A 253 -18.73 4.60 0.88
CA VAL A 253 -18.50 5.98 0.39
C VAL A 253 -17.24 6.06 -0.47
N LEU A 254 -16.16 5.41 -0.06
CA LEU A 254 -14.90 5.45 -0.80
C LEU A 254 -14.98 4.66 -2.12
N LEU A 255 -15.61 3.49 -2.13
CA LEU A 255 -15.82 2.73 -3.37
C LEU A 255 -16.81 3.43 -4.31
N ALA A 256 -17.85 4.08 -3.78
CA ALA A 256 -18.73 4.93 -4.59
C ALA A 256 -17.98 6.12 -5.20
N SER A 257 -16.95 6.65 -4.51
CA SER A 257 -16.07 7.68 -5.07
C SER A 257 -15.26 7.18 -6.27
N ILE A 258 -14.85 5.91 -6.27
CA ILE A 258 -14.19 5.28 -7.41
C ILE A 258 -15.16 5.19 -8.61
N LEU A 259 -16.40 4.78 -8.38
CA LEU A 259 -17.40 4.69 -9.46
C LEU A 259 -17.65 6.06 -10.14
N ARG A 260 -17.61 7.16 -9.38
CA ARG A 260 -17.77 8.51 -9.92
C ARG A 260 -16.67 8.94 -10.88
N CYS A 261 -15.50 8.32 -10.80
CA CYS A 261 -14.39 8.58 -11.70
C CYS A 261 -14.67 8.08 -13.12
N TYR A 262 -15.59 7.13 -13.28
CA TYR A 262 -15.91 6.55 -14.58
C TYR A 262 -16.91 7.38 -15.38
N ARG A 263 -16.78 7.31 -16.71
CA ARG A 263 -17.76 7.84 -17.64
C ARG A 263 -18.94 6.87 -17.76
N MET A 264 -20.05 7.23 -17.13
CA MET A 264 -21.29 6.44 -17.15
C MET A 264 -22.14 6.89 -18.36
N ASP A 265 -21.74 6.45 -19.55
CA ASP A 265 -22.32 6.88 -20.85
C ASP A 265 -23.51 6.04 -21.34
N GLY A 266 -23.94 5.07 -20.53
CA GLY A 266 -25.02 4.14 -20.89
C GLY A 266 -24.58 2.98 -21.79
N SER A 267 -23.28 2.80 -22.02
CA SER A 267 -22.73 1.64 -22.72
C SER A 267 -22.90 0.35 -21.89
N ASP A 268 -22.76 -0.79 -22.53
CA ASP A 268 -22.80 -2.09 -21.87
C ASP A 268 -21.73 -2.19 -20.76
N GLU A 269 -20.52 -1.66 -21.04
CA GLU A 269 -19.44 -1.63 -20.07
C GLU A 269 -19.80 -0.75 -18.85
N ALA A 270 -20.52 0.36 -19.05
CA ALA A 270 -20.96 1.20 -17.95
C ALA A 270 -21.99 0.48 -17.05
N PHE A 271 -22.98 -0.21 -17.63
CA PHE A 271 -23.95 -1.01 -16.86
C PHE A 271 -23.27 -2.14 -16.08
N ILE A 272 -22.37 -2.89 -16.73
CA ILE A 272 -21.62 -3.99 -16.09
C ILE A 272 -20.74 -3.42 -14.97
N THR A 273 -20.03 -2.33 -15.21
CA THR A 273 -19.18 -1.65 -14.20
C THR A 273 -19.98 -1.22 -12.99
N GLN A 274 -21.17 -0.63 -13.20
CA GLN A 274 -22.03 -0.20 -12.10
C GLN A 274 -22.45 -1.37 -11.20
N VAL A 275 -22.98 -2.45 -11.77
CA VAL A 275 -23.50 -3.55 -10.96
C VAL A 275 -22.36 -4.33 -10.27
N TRP A 276 -21.20 -4.47 -10.90
CA TRP A 276 -20.03 -5.07 -10.26
C TRP A 276 -19.46 -4.19 -9.17
N MET A 277 -19.54 -2.86 -9.29
CA MET A 277 -19.13 -1.97 -8.19
C MET A 277 -20.09 -2.09 -7.00
N GLU A 278 -21.40 -2.17 -7.24
CA GLU A 278 -22.38 -2.42 -6.17
C GLU A 278 -22.08 -3.76 -5.46
N TRP A 279 -21.83 -4.82 -6.23
CA TRP A 279 -21.41 -6.11 -5.69
C TRP A 279 -20.11 -6.04 -4.90
N LEU A 280 -19.13 -5.27 -5.39
CA LEU A 280 -17.84 -5.08 -4.70
C LEU A 280 -18.03 -4.34 -3.37
N VAL A 281 -18.88 -3.31 -3.34
CA VAL A 281 -19.23 -2.57 -2.11
C VAL A 281 -19.78 -3.54 -1.07
N ASP A 282 -20.75 -4.34 -1.44
CA ASP A 282 -21.38 -5.29 -0.52
C ASP A 282 -20.39 -6.33 -0.01
N ASN A 283 -19.54 -6.87 -0.90
CA ASN A 283 -18.57 -7.90 -0.54
C ASN A 283 -17.27 -7.37 0.10
N THR A 284 -17.06 -6.05 0.11
CA THR A 284 -15.96 -5.41 0.86
C THR A 284 -16.45 -4.89 2.22
N ALA A 285 -17.69 -4.43 2.30
CA ALA A 285 -18.28 -3.93 3.54
C ALA A 285 -18.81 -5.05 4.44
N TYR A 286 -19.20 -6.19 3.87
CA TYR A 286 -19.80 -7.32 4.57
C TYR A 286 -19.09 -8.62 4.19
N HIS A 287 -18.52 -9.30 5.15
CA HIS A 287 -17.70 -10.48 4.90
C HIS A 287 -18.20 -11.70 5.66
N ILE A 288 -18.16 -12.85 5.00
CA ILE A 288 -18.21 -14.15 5.67
C ILE A 288 -16.76 -14.62 5.82
N VAL A 289 -16.30 -14.77 7.05
CA VAL A 289 -14.94 -15.19 7.37
C VAL A 289 -14.93 -16.61 7.92
N ASN A 290 -14.06 -17.45 7.38
CA ASN A 290 -13.75 -18.73 8.00
C ASN A 290 -12.91 -18.49 9.25
N TRP A 291 -13.54 -18.63 10.38
CA TRP A 291 -13.00 -18.37 11.72
C TRP A 291 -12.66 -19.70 12.40
N PRO A 292 -11.71 -19.75 13.34
CA PRO A 292 -11.55 -20.93 14.18
C PRO A 292 -12.85 -21.27 14.92
N GLY A 293 -13.39 -22.46 14.65
CA GLY A 293 -14.67 -22.90 15.20
C GLY A 293 -15.91 -22.63 14.34
N GLY A 294 -15.77 -22.10 13.10
CA GLY A 294 -16.88 -21.93 12.18
C GLY A 294 -16.79 -20.70 11.29
N PHE A 295 -17.95 -20.25 10.80
CA PHE A 295 -18.04 -19.05 9.98
C PHE A 295 -18.55 -17.88 10.82
N ARG A 296 -18.00 -16.69 10.60
CA ARG A 296 -18.49 -15.44 11.17
C ARG A 296 -18.86 -14.45 10.08
N PHE A 297 -19.94 -13.74 10.32
CA PHE A 297 -20.29 -12.56 9.56
C PHE A 297 -19.59 -11.34 10.17
N VAL A 298 -18.85 -10.61 9.36
CA VAL A 298 -18.08 -9.44 9.77
C VAL A 298 -18.53 -8.24 8.97
N VAL A 299 -18.72 -7.12 9.65
CA VAL A 299 -19.20 -5.87 9.07
C VAL A 299 -18.11 -4.80 9.20
N GLY A 300 -17.81 -4.14 8.10
CA GLY A 300 -16.65 -3.26 8.05
C GLY A 300 -15.36 -4.08 8.05
N LEU A 301 -14.29 -3.51 8.58
CA LEU A 301 -12.92 -3.99 8.47
C LEU A 301 -12.42 -4.06 7.02
N LEU A 302 -11.25 -3.50 6.78
CA LEU A 302 -10.62 -3.63 5.47
C LEU A 302 -9.61 -4.78 5.52
N PHE A 303 -9.83 -5.79 4.71
CA PHE A 303 -8.99 -6.98 4.73
C PHE A 303 -7.65 -6.74 4.04
N SER A 304 -6.56 -7.01 4.75
CA SER A 304 -5.19 -6.76 4.29
C SER A 304 -4.80 -7.52 3.00
N GLY A 305 -5.56 -8.53 2.59
CA GLY A 305 -5.39 -9.24 1.33
C GLY A 305 -6.26 -8.74 0.17
N ASP A 306 -7.10 -7.73 0.40
CA ASP A 306 -7.87 -7.08 -0.66
C ASP A 306 -6.93 -6.27 -1.58
N TYR A 307 -7.27 -6.22 -2.88
CA TYR A 307 -6.56 -5.40 -3.86
C TYR A 307 -6.54 -3.92 -3.46
N ASN A 308 -7.63 -3.45 -2.87
CA ASN A 308 -7.85 -2.05 -2.51
C ASN A 308 -7.25 -1.64 -1.17
N THR A 309 -6.63 -2.54 -0.40
CA THR A 309 -6.23 -2.27 0.98
C THR A 309 -5.41 -0.99 1.13
N SER A 310 -4.32 -0.87 0.38
CA SER A 310 -3.45 0.32 0.47
C SER A 310 -4.15 1.58 -0.03
N PHE A 311 -4.94 1.47 -1.08
CA PHE A 311 -5.68 2.57 -1.66
C PHE A 311 -6.74 3.11 -0.69
N LEU A 312 -7.64 2.25 -0.22
CA LEU A 312 -8.72 2.66 0.68
C LEU A 312 -8.18 3.15 2.03
N ASN A 313 -7.13 2.51 2.57
CA ASN A 313 -6.46 2.99 3.77
C ASN A 313 -5.96 4.43 3.61
N THR A 314 -5.29 4.72 2.51
CA THR A 314 -4.77 6.06 2.21
C THR A 314 -5.90 7.06 2.02
N MET A 315 -6.92 6.71 1.23
CA MET A 315 -8.09 7.57 0.98
C MET A 315 -8.86 7.89 2.26
N HIS A 316 -9.00 6.92 3.16
CA HIS A 316 -9.69 7.13 4.43
C HIS A 316 -8.95 8.12 5.33
N VAL A 317 -7.63 7.97 5.45
CA VAL A 317 -6.81 8.92 6.23
C VAL A 317 -6.85 10.31 5.60
N LEU A 318 -6.73 10.41 4.27
CA LEU A 318 -6.83 11.69 3.57
C LEU A 318 -8.22 12.33 3.71
N TRP A 319 -9.30 11.54 3.70
CA TRP A 319 -10.65 12.04 3.97
C TRP A 319 -10.74 12.64 5.38
N ALA A 320 -10.19 11.97 6.39
CA ALA A 320 -10.14 12.50 7.74
C ALA A 320 -9.30 13.79 7.83
N ILE A 321 -8.17 13.87 7.12
CA ILE A 321 -7.32 15.08 7.06
C ILE A 321 -8.05 16.24 6.36
N HIS A 322 -8.74 16.00 5.25
CA HIS A 322 -9.56 17.04 4.60
C HIS A 322 -10.75 17.49 5.46
N SER A 323 -11.30 16.58 6.27
CA SER A 323 -12.32 16.92 7.26
C SER A 323 -11.75 17.76 8.40
N TYR A 324 -10.51 17.48 8.82
CA TYR A 324 -9.75 18.33 9.73
C TYR A 324 -9.57 19.74 9.18
N GLY A 325 -9.19 19.86 7.89
CA GLY A 325 -9.09 21.17 7.23
C GLY A 325 -10.43 21.94 7.22
N ALA A 326 -11.55 21.24 7.00
CA ALA A 326 -12.88 21.83 7.08
C ALA A 326 -13.23 22.30 8.51
N TRP A 327 -12.90 21.51 9.52
CA TRP A 327 -13.07 21.88 10.92
C TRP A 327 -12.18 23.07 11.30
N CYS A 328 -10.91 23.09 10.87
CA CYS A 328 -10.01 24.22 11.10
C CYS A 328 -10.55 25.52 10.48
N HIS A 329 -11.13 25.44 9.28
CA HIS A 329 -11.76 26.60 8.65
C HIS A 329 -12.89 27.17 9.51
N ASP A 330 -13.73 26.32 10.08
CA ASP A 330 -14.83 26.77 10.93
C ASP A 330 -14.34 27.36 12.27
N VAL A 331 -13.28 26.78 12.87
CA VAL A 331 -12.80 27.18 14.20
C VAL A 331 -11.76 28.30 14.15
N HIS A 332 -10.88 28.28 13.13
CA HIS A 332 -9.73 29.19 13.04
C HIS A 332 -9.80 30.13 11.84
N GLY A 333 -10.84 30.04 11.02
CA GLY A 333 -11.00 30.87 9.81
C GLY A 333 -10.07 30.48 8.64
N ILE A 334 -9.29 29.41 8.78
CA ILE A 334 -8.32 28.97 7.75
C ILE A 334 -8.38 27.45 7.56
N ASP A 335 -8.36 27.01 6.31
CA ASP A 335 -8.15 25.60 5.94
C ASP A 335 -6.66 25.38 5.68
N PRO A 336 -5.91 24.76 6.62
CA PRO A 336 -4.48 24.65 6.49
C PRO A 336 -4.05 23.66 5.39
N VAL A 337 -4.93 22.73 4.98
CA VAL A 337 -4.64 21.70 3.97
C VAL A 337 -4.66 22.29 2.55
N THR A 338 -5.50 23.31 2.32
CA THR A 338 -5.68 23.92 0.99
C THR A 338 -5.11 25.33 0.88
N THR A 339 -4.90 26.02 2.00
CA THR A 339 -4.27 27.35 2.02
C THR A 339 -2.77 27.23 1.79
N LEU A 340 -2.26 28.00 0.82
CA LEU A 340 -0.83 28.02 0.50
C LEU A 340 -0.14 29.22 1.17
N ARG A 341 1.09 28.96 1.66
CA ARG A 341 2.06 29.97 2.05
C ARG A 341 3.34 29.68 1.27
N ASP A 342 3.84 30.63 0.51
CA ASP A 342 5.03 30.51 -0.36
C ASP A 342 4.99 29.28 -1.29
N GLY A 343 3.81 28.98 -1.83
CA GLY A 343 3.60 27.86 -2.76
C GLY A 343 3.45 26.48 -2.13
N VAL A 344 3.63 26.36 -0.80
CA VAL A 344 3.46 25.10 -0.05
C VAL A 344 2.22 25.22 0.85
N PRO A 345 1.39 24.16 1.00
CA PRO A 345 0.27 24.20 1.93
C PRO A 345 0.73 24.54 3.36
N VAL A 346 -0.08 25.32 4.09
CA VAL A 346 0.16 25.61 5.52
C VAL A 346 0.37 24.30 6.27
N LEU A 347 -0.46 23.31 6.00
CA LEU A 347 -0.30 21.91 6.43
C LEU A 347 -0.09 21.03 5.20
N SER A 348 1.13 20.63 4.91
CA SER A 348 1.46 19.65 3.89
C SER A 348 1.42 18.24 4.48
N VAL A 349 0.85 17.27 3.76
CA VAL A 349 0.73 15.88 4.23
C VAL A 349 1.11 14.89 3.15
N TRP A 350 1.75 13.79 3.58
CA TRP A 350 2.00 12.60 2.76
C TRP A 350 1.48 11.37 3.50
N VAL A 351 0.67 10.58 2.80
CA VAL A 351 -0.02 9.43 3.39
C VAL A 351 0.14 8.20 2.49
N GLN A 352 0.52 7.10 3.08
CA GLN A 352 0.47 5.78 2.44
C GLN A 352 0.01 4.72 3.43
N GLY A 353 -1.25 4.31 3.30
CA GLY A 353 -1.85 3.35 4.23
C GLY A 353 -2.00 3.93 5.63
N ASP A 354 -1.24 3.38 6.57
CA ASP A 354 -1.14 3.82 7.97
C ASP A 354 0.02 4.81 8.22
N ASP A 355 0.97 4.90 7.31
CA ASP A 355 2.08 5.86 7.40
C ASP A 355 1.61 7.28 7.06
N VAL A 356 1.76 8.20 8.00
CA VAL A 356 1.43 9.63 7.85
C VAL A 356 2.66 10.47 8.14
N THR A 357 2.99 11.39 7.23
CA THR A 357 3.96 12.44 7.49
C THR A 357 3.38 13.79 7.13
N MET A 358 3.79 14.80 7.85
CA MET A 358 3.29 16.15 7.67
C MET A 358 4.35 17.22 7.95
N SER A 359 4.11 18.42 7.43
CA SER A 359 4.80 19.63 7.86
C SER A 359 3.81 20.78 8.02
N SER A 360 4.05 21.67 8.95
CA SER A 360 3.24 22.87 9.14
C SER A 360 4.10 24.09 9.40
N CYS A 361 3.72 25.21 8.77
CA CYS A 361 4.31 26.53 9.07
C CYS A 361 3.49 27.33 10.10
N ASP A 362 2.54 26.68 10.78
CA ASP A 362 1.73 27.26 11.82
C ASP A 362 1.53 26.23 12.93
N ASP A 363 2.03 26.54 14.13
CA ASP A 363 2.04 25.59 15.27
C ASP A 363 0.64 25.18 15.74
N ARG A 364 -0.41 25.90 15.34
CA ARG A 364 -1.80 25.50 15.61
C ARG A 364 -2.19 24.21 14.89
N PHE A 365 -1.50 23.87 13.81
CA PHE A 365 -1.80 22.75 12.91
C PHE A 365 -0.68 21.71 12.90
N ASP A 366 -0.08 21.44 14.04
CA ASP A 366 0.98 20.42 14.17
C ASP A 366 0.43 18.98 14.22
N ILE A 367 1.35 18.01 14.32
CA ILE A 367 1.01 16.58 14.38
C ILE A 367 0.11 16.23 15.59
N HIS A 368 0.25 16.94 16.71
CA HIS A 368 -0.56 16.67 17.89
C HIS A 368 -1.99 17.18 17.70
N SER A 369 -2.16 18.37 17.11
CA SER A 369 -3.47 18.92 16.75
C SER A 369 -4.17 18.02 15.74
N LEU A 370 -3.46 17.57 14.70
CA LEU A 370 -3.98 16.62 13.73
C LEU A 370 -4.38 15.30 14.40
N ASN A 371 -3.51 14.72 15.24
CA ASN A 371 -3.80 13.47 15.95
C ASN A 371 -5.02 13.62 16.88
N GLY A 372 -5.15 14.76 17.57
CA GLY A 372 -6.34 15.07 18.38
C GLY A 372 -7.64 15.02 17.59
N TYR A 373 -7.62 15.46 16.32
CA TYR A 373 -8.77 15.36 15.43
C TYR A 373 -8.95 13.93 14.88
N LEU A 374 -7.86 13.26 14.49
CA LEU A 374 -7.91 11.88 13.99
C LEU A 374 -8.49 10.89 15.01
N LYS A 375 -8.29 11.13 16.33
CA LYS A 375 -8.94 10.36 17.39
C LYS A 375 -10.47 10.35 17.28
N LYS A 376 -11.08 11.45 16.83
CA LYS A 376 -12.52 11.53 16.59
C LYS A 376 -12.99 10.58 15.47
N TRP A 377 -12.09 10.24 14.56
CA TRP A 377 -12.31 9.27 13.47
C TRP A 377 -11.95 7.84 13.87
N ASP A 378 -11.52 7.61 15.12
CA ASP A 378 -10.92 6.35 15.55
C ASP A 378 -9.62 6.01 14.76
N LEU A 379 -8.94 7.04 14.26
CA LEU A 379 -7.70 6.96 13.47
C LEU A 379 -6.50 7.49 14.25
N GLU A 380 -6.46 7.23 15.55
CA GLU A 380 -5.36 7.69 16.40
C GLU A 380 -3.99 7.17 15.92
N LEU A 381 -3.03 8.09 15.87
CA LEU A 381 -1.63 7.72 15.67
C LEU A 381 -1.10 7.00 16.92
N LYS A 382 -0.31 5.95 16.75
CA LYS A 382 0.33 5.21 17.84
C LYS A 382 1.26 6.17 18.59
N GLU A 383 1.11 6.21 19.91
CA GLU A 383 1.84 7.13 20.78
C GLU A 383 3.36 7.00 20.62
N ASP A 384 3.85 5.76 20.49
CA ASP A 384 5.26 5.42 20.30
C ASP A 384 5.79 5.71 18.89
N SER A 385 4.93 6.10 17.95
CA SER A 385 5.30 6.44 16.57
C SER A 385 5.20 7.93 16.26
N VAL A 386 4.59 8.73 17.15
CA VAL A 386 4.42 10.17 16.91
C VAL A 386 5.72 10.91 17.18
N VAL A 387 6.23 11.54 16.13
CA VAL A 387 7.41 12.41 16.19
C VAL A 387 7.01 13.83 15.81
N LYS A 388 7.52 14.83 16.55
CA LYS A 388 7.44 16.25 16.20
C LYS A 388 8.83 16.85 16.30
N THR A 389 9.31 17.48 15.22
CA THR A 389 10.66 18.05 15.16
C THR A 389 10.70 19.29 14.25
N LYS A 390 11.70 20.14 14.44
CA LYS A 390 12.04 21.23 13.50
C LYS A 390 13.02 20.76 12.41
N GLN A 391 13.61 19.58 12.55
CA GLN A 391 14.59 19.05 11.63
C GLN A 391 13.96 18.01 10.70
N PHE A 392 13.96 18.30 9.39
CA PHE A 392 13.48 17.36 8.38
C PHE A 392 14.56 16.34 7.99
N PHE A 393 15.78 16.81 7.75
CA PHE A 393 16.87 15.96 7.30
C PHE A 393 17.51 15.25 8.50
N ALA A 394 17.64 13.94 8.38
CA ALA A 394 18.31 13.14 9.40
C ALA A 394 19.84 13.24 9.25
N ASP A 395 20.54 13.21 10.38
CA ASP A 395 21.99 12.97 10.42
C ASP A 395 22.22 11.46 10.27
N VAL A 396 23.04 11.10 9.26
CA VAL A 396 23.37 9.71 8.95
C VAL A 396 24.89 9.52 8.89
N ASP A 397 25.34 8.41 9.42
CA ASP A 397 26.72 7.99 9.28
C ASP A 397 26.88 7.12 8.04
N LEU A 398 27.41 7.70 6.98
CA LEU A 398 27.63 7.00 5.71
C LEU A 398 28.72 5.91 5.81
N VAL A 399 29.60 6.00 6.81
CA VAL A 399 30.68 5.02 7.02
C VAL A 399 30.15 3.77 7.73
N SER A 400 29.39 3.96 8.80
CA SER A 400 28.78 2.83 9.53
C SER A 400 27.46 2.36 8.94
N GLY A 401 26.80 3.19 8.13
CA GLY A 401 25.49 2.92 7.59
C GLY A 401 24.35 3.10 8.61
N MET A 402 24.57 3.85 9.68
CA MET A 402 23.60 4.06 10.77
C MET A 402 22.97 5.44 10.71
N ILE A 403 21.75 5.54 11.21
CA ILE A 403 21.07 6.81 11.48
C ILE A 403 21.54 7.29 12.86
N ARG A 404 22.08 8.53 12.93
CA ARG A 404 22.53 9.18 14.16
C ARG A 404 21.44 9.98 14.84
N THR A 405 20.52 10.57 14.06
CA THR A 405 19.37 11.28 14.62
C THR A 405 18.57 10.36 15.54
N PRO A 406 18.27 10.79 16.78
CA PRO A 406 17.44 10.02 17.70
C PRO A 406 16.07 9.66 17.09
N PRO A 407 15.51 8.48 17.37
CA PRO A 407 14.24 8.04 16.78
C PRO A 407 13.06 8.98 17.05
N ASP A 408 13.03 9.64 18.19
CA ASP A 408 12.02 10.61 18.61
C ASP A 408 12.16 12.00 17.95
N GLN A 409 13.23 12.20 17.18
CA GLN A 409 13.49 13.42 16.41
C GLN A 409 13.62 13.14 14.91
N CYS A 410 13.32 11.94 14.48
CA CYS A 410 13.58 11.46 13.13
C CYS A 410 12.30 11.30 12.33
N ILE A 411 12.15 12.06 11.25
CA ILE A 411 11.03 11.87 10.33
C ILE A 411 11.27 10.63 9.49
N VAL A 412 10.41 9.64 9.69
CA VAL A 412 10.45 8.36 8.96
C VAL A 412 9.22 8.24 8.08
N PHE A 413 9.43 7.96 6.81
CA PHE A 413 8.36 7.61 5.88
C PHE A 413 8.71 6.35 5.09
N LEU A 414 7.84 5.35 5.12
CA LEU A 414 8.06 4.06 4.46
C LEU A 414 9.40 3.41 4.87
N LYS A 415 9.72 3.50 6.17
CA LYS A 415 10.96 2.98 6.77
C LYS A 415 12.25 3.60 6.24
N ARG A 416 12.18 4.84 5.80
CA ARG A 416 13.33 5.63 5.37
C ARG A 416 13.30 7.00 6.00
N VAL A 417 14.48 7.50 6.26
CA VAL A 417 14.74 8.90 6.55
C VAL A 417 15.27 9.58 5.30
N ILE A 418 15.23 10.88 5.27
CA ILE A 418 15.83 11.68 4.22
C ILE A 418 17.03 12.38 4.80
N TYR A 419 18.16 12.35 4.09
CA TYR A 419 19.34 13.10 4.43
C TYR A 419 19.80 13.97 3.25
N THR A 420 20.65 14.94 3.54
CA THR A 420 21.31 15.78 2.55
C THR A 420 22.81 15.89 2.87
N ASP A 421 23.64 15.94 1.85
CA ASP A 421 25.05 16.29 1.94
C ASP A 421 25.31 17.74 1.49
N GLY A 422 24.26 18.56 1.41
CA GLY A 422 24.28 19.95 0.97
C GLY A 422 23.96 20.13 -0.52
N HIS A 423 24.17 19.12 -1.35
CA HIS A 423 23.93 19.20 -2.80
C HIS A 423 22.85 18.24 -3.27
N VAL A 424 22.80 17.05 -2.70
CA VAL A 424 21.83 16.02 -3.07
C VAL A 424 20.97 15.61 -1.88
N VAL A 425 19.73 15.27 -2.17
CA VAL A 425 18.73 14.82 -1.20
C VAL A 425 18.40 13.37 -1.51
N ARG A 426 18.66 12.48 -0.57
CA ARG A 426 18.56 11.04 -0.77
C ARG A 426 17.81 10.35 0.35
N PRO A 427 17.09 9.25 0.05
CA PRO A 427 16.50 8.39 1.06
C PRO A 427 17.59 7.51 1.69
N PHE A 428 17.49 7.28 2.98
CA PHE A 428 18.43 6.41 3.69
C PHE A 428 17.69 5.38 4.52
N ARG A 429 18.22 4.17 4.53
CA ARG A 429 17.73 3.09 5.36
C ARG A 429 18.83 2.59 6.27
N ASP A 430 18.53 2.46 7.56
CA ASP A 430 19.50 2.02 8.55
C ASP A 430 20.02 0.60 8.26
N ILE A 431 21.32 0.41 8.42
CA ILE A 431 21.96 -0.90 8.18
C ILE A 431 21.42 -1.99 9.11
N ARG A 432 20.96 -1.63 10.31
CA ARG A 432 20.35 -2.59 11.26
C ARG A 432 19.11 -3.23 10.68
N ASP A 433 18.27 -2.45 9.97
CA ASP A 433 17.08 -2.94 9.27
C ASP A 433 17.44 -3.94 8.16
N ILE A 434 18.54 -3.71 7.46
CA ILE A 434 19.08 -4.62 6.44
C ILE A 434 19.59 -5.90 7.11
N GLY A 435 20.36 -5.76 8.19
CA GLY A 435 20.92 -6.87 8.96
C GLY A 435 19.87 -7.84 9.50
N TYR A 436 18.78 -7.30 10.07
CA TYR A 436 17.68 -8.14 10.54
C TYR A 436 17.07 -8.99 9.44
N ARG A 437 16.91 -8.43 8.23
CA ARG A 437 16.35 -9.15 7.07
C ARG A 437 17.28 -10.18 6.47
N LEU A 438 18.58 -10.00 6.63
CA LEU A 438 19.58 -10.99 6.25
C LEU A 438 19.54 -12.22 7.17
N TYR A 439 19.43 -11.96 8.46
CA TYR A 439 19.54 -12.99 9.49
C TYR A 439 18.29 -13.85 9.59
N TYR A 440 17.10 -13.23 9.45
CA TYR A 440 15.82 -13.91 9.61
C TYR A 440 15.09 -14.05 8.28
N THR A 441 14.69 -15.28 7.96
CA THR A 441 13.80 -15.56 6.84
C THR A 441 12.44 -16.02 7.39
N THR A 442 11.37 -15.48 6.83
CA THR A 442 9.98 -15.89 7.19
C THR A 442 9.50 -17.10 6.38
N THR A 443 10.20 -17.43 5.32
CA THR A 443 9.97 -18.59 4.45
C THR A 443 11.17 -19.51 4.60
N GLY A 444 11.02 -20.82 4.63
CA GLY A 444 12.05 -21.83 4.84
C GLY A 444 13.47 -21.49 4.40
N VAL A 445 14.41 -22.38 4.53
CA VAL A 445 15.80 -22.11 4.13
C VAL A 445 15.84 -22.03 2.59
N PRO A 446 16.07 -20.85 2.00
CA PRO A 446 16.17 -20.72 0.55
C PRO A 446 17.41 -21.44 0.06
N ASP A 447 17.39 -21.96 -1.18
CA ASP A 447 18.62 -22.38 -1.85
C ASP A 447 19.57 -21.18 -2.04
N HIS A 448 20.81 -21.46 -2.46
CA HIS A 448 21.81 -20.41 -2.57
C HIS A 448 21.48 -19.38 -3.66
N ALA A 449 20.82 -19.78 -4.74
CA ALA A 449 20.42 -18.86 -5.82
C ALA A 449 19.29 -17.93 -5.36
N GLN A 450 18.29 -18.47 -4.67
CA GLN A 450 17.21 -17.67 -4.05
C GLN A 450 17.75 -16.73 -2.97
N TYR A 451 18.74 -17.19 -2.19
CA TYR A 451 19.37 -16.34 -1.19
C TYR A 451 20.15 -15.18 -1.83
N CYS A 452 20.88 -15.45 -2.93
CA CYS A 452 21.53 -14.39 -3.73
C CYS A 452 20.51 -13.40 -4.31
N ALA A 453 19.37 -13.88 -4.85
CA ALA A 453 18.29 -13.04 -5.33
C ALA A 453 17.75 -12.13 -4.21
N LYS A 454 17.56 -12.66 -3.01
CA LYS A 454 17.16 -11.87 -1.83
C LYS A 454 18.19 -10.81 -1.49
N LEU A 455 19.49 -11.13 -1.54
CA LEU A 455 20.57 -10.16 -1.32
C LEU A 455 20.56 -9.05 -2.37
N ALA A 456 20.35 -9.38 -3.65
CA ALA A 456 20.19 -8.40 -4.72
C ALA A 456 19.00 -7.47 -4.46
N GLY A 457 17.86 -8.01 -4.03
CA GLY A 457 16.71 -7.21 -3.61
C GLY A 457 17.00 -6.30 -2.41
N LEU A 458 17.88 -6.70 -1.48
CA LEU A 458 18.34 -5.84 -0.39
C LEU A 458 19.31 -4.77 -0.87
N MET A 459 20.19 -5.07 -1.83
CA MET A 459 21.04 -4.07 -2.48
C MET A 459 20.19 -2.98 -3.15
N LEU A 460 19.15 -3.36 -3.89
CA LEU A 460 18.20 -2.41 -4.47
C LEU A 460 17.51 -1.58 -3.36
N ASP A 461 17.16 -2.20 -2.25
CA ASP A 461 16.49 -1.53 -1.11
C ASP A 461 17.41 -0.53 -0.37
N THR A 462 18.75 -0.69 -0.44
CA THR A 462 19.70 0.31 0.04
C THR A 462 19.77 1.53 -0.86
N MET A 463 19.37 1.40 -2.12
CA MET A 463 19.49 2.44 -3.16
C MET A 463 20.92 2.98 -3.35
N GLY A 464 21.93 2.21 -2.98
CA GLY A 464 23.33 2.64 -2.99
C GLY A 464 23.67 3.70 -1.94
N THR A 465 22.68 4.25 -1.23
CA THR A 465 22.86 5.32 -0.23
C THR A 465 23.42 4.80 1.09
N ASN A 466 23.06 3.57 1.47
CA ASN A 466 23.72 2.85 2.55
C ASN A 466 24.83 1.97 1.97
N GLU A 467 26.00 2.55 1.76
CA GLU A 467 27.14 1.87 1.14
C GLU A 467 27.61 0.64 1.91
N PRO A 468 27.78 0.65 3.25
CA PRO A 468 28.15 -0.56 4.00
C PRO A 468 27.19 -1.72 3.78
N GLY A 469 25.89 -1.47 3.80
CA GLY A 469 24.87 -2.49 3.55
C GLY A 469 24.91 -3.01 2.11
N TRP A 470 25.07 -2.14 1.14
CA TRP A 470 25.22 -2.50 -0.27
C TRP A 470 26.46 -3.35 -0.51
N ARG A 471 27.65 -2.91 -0.02
CA ARG A 471 28.92 -3.64 -0.15
C ARG A 471 28.84 -5.02 0.51
N PHE A 472 28.21 -5.10 1.68
CA PHE A 472 28.06 -6.37 2.38
C PHE A 472 27.23 -7.36 1.56
N CYS A 473 26.07 -6.97 1.05
CA CYS A 473 25.23 -7.85 0.23
C CYS A 473 25.96 -8.29 -1.05
N ARG A 474 26.65 -7.35 -1.72
CA ARG A 474 27.43 -7.65 -2.92
C ARG A 474 28.57 -8.64 -2.66
N ALA A 475 29.31 -8.44 -1.58
CA ALA A 475 30.39 -9.35 -1.19
C ALA A 475 29.88 -10.76 -0.86
N MET A 476 28.72 -10.86 -0.20
CA MET A 476 28.09 -12.16 0.09
C MET A 476 27.70 -12.89 -1.20
N ILE A 477 27.07 -12.21 -2.17
CA ILE A 477 26.76 -12.79 -3.49
C ILE A 477 28.05 -13.29 -4.17
N GLY A 478 29.07 -12.44 -4.24
CA GLY A 478 30.36 -12.79 -4.85
C GLY A 478 31.03 -14.02 -4.20
N ASN A 479 30.95 -14.12 -2.88
CA ASN A 479 31.50 -15.27 -2.14
C ASN A 479 30.73 -16.56 -2.46
N ILE A 480 29.39 -16.52 -2.51
CA ILE A 480 28.56 -17.70 -2.83
C ILE A 480 28.83 -18.19 -4.24
N ILE A 481 28.93 -17.26 -5.21
CA ILE A 481 29.26 -17.59 -6.62
C ILE A 481 30.68 -18.14 -6.71
N LYS A 482 31.67 -17.50 -6.07
CA LYS A 482 33.07 -17.96 -6.06
C LYS A 482 33.20 -19.38 -5.48
N GLN A 483 32.41 -19.72 -4.48
CA GLN A 483 32.34 -21.06 -3.88
C GLN A 483 31.57 -22.06 -4.75
N LYS A 484 31.09 -21.68 -5.93
CA LYS A 484 30.29 -22.50 -6.85
C LYS A 484 29.00 -23.05 -6.22
N ARG A 485 28.46 -22.36 -5.21
CA ARG A 485 27.18 -22.72 -4.56
C ARG A 485 25.96 -22.18 -5.29
N ALA A 486 26.15 -21.15 -6.12
CA ALA A 486 25.17 -20.61 -7.07
C ALA A 486 25.91 -20.09 -8.31
N THR A 487 25.20 -19.95 -9.41
CA THR A 487 25.66 -19.25 -10.63
C THR A 487 24.98 -17.90 -10.75
N LEU A 488 25.57 -17.00 -11.52
CA LEU A 488 24.95 -15.70 -11.79
C LEU A 488 23.60 -15.87 -12.53
N GLU A 489 23.56 -16.74 -13.53
CA GLU A 489 22.34 -17.07 -14.26
C GLU A 489 21.25 -17.66 -13.33
N GLY A 490 21.62 -18.58 -12.45
CA GLY A 490 20.69 -19.16 -11.47
C GLY A 490 20.14 -18.11 -10.50
N MET A 491 20.97 -17.15 -10.07
CA MET A 491 20.53 -16.03 -9.24
C MET A 491 19.55 -15.11 -10.00
N VAL A 492 19.87 -14.73 -11.24
CA VAL A 492 19.02 -13.86 -12.07
C VAL A 492 17.68 -14.55 -12.35
N SER A 493 17.69 -15.83 -12.69
CA SER A 493 16.47 -16.63 -12.84
C SER A 493 15.65 -16.69 -11.54
N ALA A 494 16.32 -16.82 -10.38
CA ALA A 494 15.65 -16.78 -9.08
C ALA A 494 15.06 -15.40 -8.78
N MET A 495 15.68 -14.30 -9.24
CA MET A 495 15.12 -12.94 -9.09
C MET A 495 13.77 -12.78 -9.80
N GLU A 496 13.59 -13.42 -10.96
CA GLU A 496 12.32 -13.40 -11.69
C GLU A 496 11.18 -14.08 -10.93
N GLY A 497 11.47 -15.12 -10.15
CA GLY A 497 10.52 -15.87 -9.31
C GLY A 497 10.30 -15.26 -7.93
N ASP A 498 11.25 -14.48 -7.41
CA ASP A 498 11.27 -14.05 -6.01
C ASP A 498 10.29 -12.91 -5.71
N TYR A 499 9.34 -13.17 -4.82
CA TYR A 499 8.34 -12.17 -4.39
C TYR A 499 8.96 -10.96 -3.71
N PHE A 500 10.05 -11.14 -2.96
CA PHE A 500 10.72 -10.06 -2.25
C PHE A 500 11.39 -9.09 -3.23
N VAL A 501 12.05 -9.61 -4.27
CA VAL A 501 12.64 -8.82 -5.36
C VAL A 501 11.54 -8.10 -6.15
N LYS A 502 10.54 -8.83 -6.62
CA LYS A 502 9.40 -8.26 -7.37
C LYS A 502 8.69 -7.13 -6.60
N THR A 503 8.48 -7.30 -5.30
CA THR A 503 7.86 -6.25 -4.48
C THR A 503 8.72 -4.98 -4.43
N ARG A 504 10.05 -5.11 -4.41
CA ARG A 504 10.94 -3.95 -4.42
C ARG A 504 11.01 -3.28 -5.78
N MET A 505 11.06 -4.07 -6.83
CA MET A 505 10.97 -3.58 -8.21
C MET A 505 9.68 -2.76 -8.40
N TYR A 506 8.54 -3.32 -8.02
CA TYR A 506 7.25 -2.64 -8.10
C TYR A 506 7.24 -1.32 -7.31
N LYS A 507 7.74 -1.33 -6.07
CA LYS A 507 7.83 -0.12 -5.24
C LYS A 507 8.72 0.97 -5.84
N GLN A 508 9.64 0.62 -6.72
CA GLN A 508 10.53 1.57 -7.37
C GLN A 508 10.15 1.84 -8.84
N GLY A 509 9.04 1.28 -9.31
CA GLY A 509 8.59 1.46 -10.68
C GLY A 509 9.43 0.71 -11.73
N LEU A 510 10.06 -0.37 -11.30
CA LEU A 510 10.90 -1.23 -12.14
C LEU A 510 10.22 -2.55 -12.50
N GLN A 511 8.90 -2.63 -12.42
CA GLN A 511 8.13 -3.87 -12.62
C GLN A 511 8.25 -4.44 -14.04
N ASP A 512 8.57 -3.60 -15.02
CA ASP A 512 8.68 -3.98 -16.43
C ASP A 512 10.14 -4.23 -16.87
N ALA A 513 11.11 -3.98 -15.98
CA ALA A 513 12.51 -4.29 -16.25
C ALA A 513 12.80 -5.78 -16.09
N SER A 514 13.70 -6.32 -16.93
CA SER A 514 14.17 -7.70 -16.79
C SER A 514 15.01 -7.88 -15.52
N ALA A 515 15.14 -9.12 -15.06
CA ALA A 515 15.96 -9.43 -13.89
C ALA A 515 17.44 -9.08 -14.14
N GLU A 516 17.93 -9.26 -15.37
CA GLU A 516 19.29 -8.86 -15.78
C GLU A 516 19.49 -7.35 -15.64
N ALA A 517 18.57 -6.56 -16.22
CA ALA A 517 18.64 -5.09 -16.13
C ALA A 517 18.58 -4.60 -14.68
N ILE A 518 17.79 -5.25 -13.82
CA ILE A 518 17.74 -4.97 -12.39
C ILE A 518 19.07 -5.34 -11.72
N TRP A 519 19.65 -6.48 -12.08
CA TRP A 519 20.94 -6.86 -11.52
C TRP A 519 22.04 -5.89 -11.93
N ASP A 520 22.12 -5.51 -13.20
CA ASP A 520 23.11 -4.56 -13.71
C ASP A 520 23.01 -3.20 -13.00
N LEU A 521 21.79 -2.67 -12.89
CA LEU A 521 21.53 -1.45 -12.13
C LEU A 521 21.94 -1.58 -10.66
N THR A 522 21.60 -2.69 -10.03
CA THR A 522 21.81 -2.89 -8.58
C THR A 522 23.26 -3.16 -8.24
N ASN A 523 23.99 -3.84 -9.13
CA ASN A 523 25.39 -4.20 -8.96
C ASN A 523 26.34 -3.03 -9.22
N ASP A 524 25.91 -1.99 -9.91
CA ASP A 524 26.64 -0.73 -10.11
C ASP A 524 26.09 0.36 -9.18
N LYS A 525 26.85 0.67 -8.12
CA LYS A 525 26.46 1.68 -7.15
C LYS A 525 26.29 3.07 -7.77
N SER A 526 27.14 3.43 -8.75
CA SER A 526 27.09 4.75 -9.37
C SER A 526 25.82 4.91 -10.21
N MET A 527 25.51 3.93 -11.03
CA MET A 527 24.25 3.89 -11.78
C MET A 527 23.03 3.96 -10.85
N LEU A 528 23.06 3.21 -9.74
CA LEU A 528 21.97 3.21 -8.78
C LEU A 528 21.79 4.57 -8.10
N LEU A 529 22.89 5.26 -7.73
CA LEU A 529 22.85 6.59 -7.14
C LEU A 529 22.36 7.65 -8.15
N GLU A 530 22.85 7.61 -9.39
CA GLU A 530 22.38 8.49 -10.47
C GLU A 530 20.88 8.34 -10.67
N ARG A 531 20.39 7.10 -10.60
CA ARG A 531 18.96 6.79 -10.69
C ARG A 531 18.18 7.35 -9.50
N VAL A 532 18.71 7.27 -8.29
CA VAL A 532 18.11 7.84 -7.07
C VAL A 532 18.03 9.36 -7.18
N ASP A 533 19.09 10.01 -7.66
CA ASP A 533 19.19 11.46 -7.80
C ASP A 533 18.31 12.00 -8.96
N GLY A 534 17.92 11.14 -9.89
CA GLY A 534 17.05 11.50 -11.02
C GLY A 534 17.82 12.02 -12.24
N TYR A 535 19.13 11.83 -12.30
CA TYR A 535 19.94 12.23 -13.45
C TYR A 535 19.84 11.27 -14.64
N TYR A 536 19.43 10.05 -14.40
CA TYR A 536 19.28 9.01 -15.43
C TYR A 536 17.81 8.64 -15.55
N VAL A 537 17.13 9.29 -16.48
CA VAL A 537 15.77 8.93 -16.87
C VAL A 537 15.81 8.54 -18.32
N THR A 538 15.45 7.29 -18.63
CA THR A 538 15.28 6.92 -20.04
C THR A 538 14.14 7.74 -20.64
N PRO A 539 14.13 8.02 -21.98
CA PRO A 539 13.04 8.76 -22.62
C PRO A 539 11.65 8.17 -22.32
N GLU A 540 11.58 6.85 -22.18
CA GLU A 540 10.36 6.12 -21.85
C GLU A 540 9.92 6.36 -20.40
N GLU A 541 10.85 6.44 -19.47
CA GLU A 541 10.59 6.77 -18.07
C GLU A 541 10.35 8.26 -17.86
N GLU A 542 10.97 9.13 -18.64
CA GLU A 542 10.65 10.54 -18.66
C GLU A 542 9.20 10.75 -19.12
N TYR A 543 8.76 10.01 -20.14
CA TYR A 543 7.37 9.99 -20.58
C TYR A 543 6.43 9.46 -19.48
N LEU A 544 6.77 8.35 -18.83
CA LEU A 544 6.01 7.78 -17.71
C LEU A 544 6.08 8.68 -16.46
N GLN A 545 7.20 9.36 -16.22
CA GLN A 545 7.29 10.36 -15.17
C GLN A 545 6.44 11.60 -15.48
N LYS A 546 6.42 12.08 -16.71
CA LYS A 546 5.52 13.16 -17.14
C LYS A 546 4.06 12.77 -17.03
N GLN A 547 3.71 11.51 -17.20
CA GLN A 547 2.36 11.00 -16.97
C GLN A 547 2.05 10.77 -15.48
N SER A 548 3.02 10.31 -14.67
CA SER A 548 2.83 9.99 -13.26
C SER A 548 3.05 11.15 -12.30
N TYR A 549 3.90 12.09 -12.67
CA TYR A 549 4.03 13.38 -12.03
C TYR A 549 3.31 14.36 -12.94
N ASP A 550 2.16 14.81 -12.50
CA ASP A 550 1.46 15.89 -13.10
C ASP A 550 2.38 17.12 -13.08
N ASP A 551 3.17 17.29 -14.14
CA ASP A 551 3.85 18.56 -14.46
C ASP A 551 2.85 19.64 -14.83
N ARG A 552 1.53 19.37 -14.69
CA ARG A 552 0.57 20.44 -14.60
C ARG A 552 1.02 21.31 -13.44
N PRO A 553 1.31 22.59 -13.70
CA PRO A 553 1.60 23.53 -12.62
C PRO A 553 0.53 23.31 -11.57
N MET A 554 0.94 23.16 -10.30
CA MET A 554 -0.04 23.10 -9.21
C MET A 554 -1.08 24.15 -9.52
N MET A 555 -2.32 23.74 -9.84
CA MET A 555 -3.39 24.66 -10.15
C MET A 555 -3.74 25.46 -8.89
N GLY A 556 -2.78 26.24 -8.42
CA GLY A 556 -2.83 27.16 -7.32
C GLY A 556 -2.27 28.52 -7.70
N SER A 557 -1.69 28.67 -8.90
CA SER A 557 -1.18 29.99 -9.33
C SER A 557 -2.18 30.80 -10.17
N LYS A 558 -3.42 30.32 -10.33
CA LYS A 558 -4.49 31.12 -10.97
C LYS A 558 -5.85 30.70 -10.36
N TYR A 559 -6.08 31.09 -9.11
CA TYR A 559 -7.43 31.49 -8.61
C TYR A 559 -7.29 31.84 -7.13
#